data_36b0934d306134bf6bf54c2ee341a511
#
_entry.id   36b0934d306134bf6bf54c2ee341a511
#
_cell.length_a   1.000
_cell.length_b   1.000
_cell.length_c   1.000
_cell.angle_alpha   90.00
_cell.angle_beta   90.00
_cell.angle_gamma   90.00
#
_symmetry.space_group_name_H-M   'P 1'
#
loop_
_entity.id
_entity.type
_entity.pdbx_description
1 polymer ?
#
loop_
_entity_poly.entity_id
_entity_poly.type
_entity_poly.pdbx_seq_one_letter_code
_entity_poly.pdbx_strand_id
1 'polypeptide(L)'
;NIKQWDLLYNNSEYLPPGRWKPIYNLLNDKLYILGGRSGSAGTINQDESYSDIFYFDLLNKEFINLGTINSKLKNKYSLFSQPKLDDNIFLIDSDKLSIINFKSLTATNYYQKNFFLGIDNKFPTFIKGQKLFYISNLNGTKYLNFFDLKSIDKNFEPETFSLLAEDKKISLEKYLLFGVLIFFVFWVILKIFSFKDFIKGLSLIHI
;
A
#
# COMPACT_ATOMS: atom_id res chain seq x y z
N ASN A 1 11.18 -29.71 27.42
CA ASN A 1 11.16 -29.66 25.95
C ASN A 1 11.52 -28.25 25.50
N ILE A 2 12.78 -28.05 25.14
CA ILE A 2 13.23 -26.83 24.48
C ILE A 2 12.65 -26.90 23.07
N LYS A 3 11.71 -26.04 22.74
CA LYS A 3 11.24 -25.87 21.36
C LYS A 3 12.39 -25.24 20.59
N GLN A 4 12.99 -25.96 19.69
CA GLN A 4 14.01 -25.45 18.78
C GLN A 4 13.33 -24.60 17.72
N TRP A 5 13.88 -23.42 17.48
CA TRP A 5 13.45 -22.58 16.37
C TRP A 5 14.25 -22.98 15.13
N ASP A 6 13.56 -23.51 14.13
CA ASP A 6 14.17 -23.87 12.86
C ASP A 6 14.04 -22.70 11.87
N LEU A 7 15.07 -22.53 11.06
CA LEU A 7 15.04 -21.58 9.96
C LEU A 7 14.12 -22.11 8.86
N LEU A 8 13.00 -21.44 8.60
CA LEU A 8 11.98 -21.91 7.67
C LEU A 8 12.27 -21.59 6.20
N TYR A 9 13.15 -20.64 5.90
CA TYR A 9 13.44 -20.24 4.53
C TYR A 9 14.75 -20.83 4.03
N ASN A 10 14.82 -21.05 2.73
CA ASN A 10 16.02 -21.53 2.06
C ASN A 10 16.24 -20.71 0.78
N ASN A 11 17.37 -20.01 0.70
CA ASN A 11 17.92 -19.38 -0.50
C ASN A 11 16.95 -18.62 -1.43
N SER A 12 15.97 -17.92 -0.89
CA SER A 12 15.13 -17.04 -1.68
C SER A 12 15.94 -15.90 -2.28
N GLU A 13 15.74 -15.57 -3.57
CA GLU A 13 16.30 -14.38 -4.19
C GLU A 13 15.80 -13.09 -3.50
N TYR A 14 14.56 -13.13 -3.03
CA TYR A 14 13.96 -12.04 -2.29
C TYR A 14 13.91 -12.37 -0.79
N LEU A 15 14.61 -11.55 0.00
CA LEU A 15 14.53 -11.56 1.46
C LEU A 15 13.92 -10.25 1.93
N PRO A 16 12.68 -10.28 2.44
CA PRO A 16 12.06 -9.07 2.94
C PRO A 16 12.83 -8.56 4.17
N PRO A 17 12.99 -7.24 4.31
CA PRO A 17 13.62 -6.66 5.50
C PRO A 17 12.79 -6.95 6.75
N GLY A 18 13.47 -7.00 7.90
CA GLY A 18 12.80 -7.14 9.19
C GLY A 18 11.80 -6.02 9.42
N ARG A 19 10.61 -6.38 9.86
CA ARG A 19 9.51 -5.42 10.07
C ARG A 19 8.68 -5.75 11.30
N TRP A 20 8.07 -4.74 11.85
CA TRP A 20 7.13 -4.90 12.95
C TRP A 20 5.73 -4.41 12.55
N LYS A 21 4.72 -5.00 13.19
CA LYS A 21 3.30 -4.71 12.94
C LYS A 21 2.88 -4.76 11.46
N PRO A 22 3.27 -5.78 10.68
CA PRO A 22 2.71 -5.98 9.36
C PRO A 22 1.26 -6.45 9.45
N ILE A 23 0.51 -6.26 8.37
CA ILE A 23 -0.77 -6.97 8.20
C ILE A 23 -0.43 -8.34 7.62
N TYR A 24 -0.98 -9.41 8.21
CA TYR A 24 -0.66 -10.76 7.75
C TYR A 24 -1.88 -11.68 7.73
N ASN A 25 -1.86 -12.64 6.84
CA ASN A 25 -2.83 -13.72 6.76
C ASN A 25 -2.18 -15.01 6.25
N LEU A 26 -2.57 -16.13 6.84
CA LEU A 26 -2.20 -17.46 6.35
C LEU A 26 -3.36 -18.01 5.53
N LEU A 27 -3.11 -18.32 4.26
CA LEU A 27 -4.10 -18.85 3.34
C LEU A 27 -3.42 -19.85 2.39
N ASN A 28 -3.91 -21.08 2.32
CA ASN A 28 -3.42 -22.15 1.43
C ASN A 28 -1.88 -22.28 1.47
N ASP A 29 -1.32 -22.52 2.65
CA ASP A 29 0.12 -22.67 2.89
C ASP A 29 0.99 -21.47 2.49
N LYS A 30 0.38 -20.30 2.30
CA LYS A 30 1.05 -19.03 2.00
C LYS A 30 0.80 -18.02 3.11
N LEU A 31 1.85 -17.58 3.76
CA LEU A 31 1.80 -16.51 4.74
C LEU A 31 1.95 -15.17 4.01
N TYR A 32 0.84 -14.52 3.72
CA TYR A 32 0.82 -13.18 3.15
C TYR A 32 1.22 -12.14 4.19
N ILE A 33 2.06 -11.20 3.78
CA ILE A 33 2.56 -10.11 4.62
C ILE A 33 2.48 -8.81 3.82
N LEU A 34 1.84 -7.81 4.40
CA LEU A 34 1.58 -6.53 3.76
C LEU A 34 2.09 -5.42 4.67
N GLY A 35 2.95 -4.56 4.12
CA GLY A 35 3.44 -3.38 4.80
C GLY A 35 4.21 -3.67 6.09
N GLY A 36 3.91 -2.93 7.13
CA GLY A 36 4.66 -2.91 8.38
C GLY A 36 5.59 -1.71 8.43
N ARG A 37 6.42 -1.66 9.47
CA ARG A 37 7.35 -0.54 9.71
C ARG A 37 8.77 -1.04 9.85
N SER A 38 9.73 -0.25 9.39
CA SER A 38 11.15 -0.42 9.71
C SER A 38 11.44 0.06 11.13
N GLY A 39 12.55 -0.40 11.69
CA GLY A 39 13.07 0.06 12.96
C GLY A 39 13.05 -0.99 14.06
N SER A 40 13.99 -0.88 14.98
CA SER A 40 14.03 -1.66 16.21
C SER A 40 13.14 -0.98 17.26
N ALA A 41 12.61 -1.76 18.18
CA ALA A 41 11.71 -1.34 19.26
C ALA A 41 12.29 -0.27 20.23
N GLY A 42 13.11 0.63 19.79
CA GLY A 42 13.74 1.71 20.59
C GLY A 42 14.13 2.94 19.79
N THR A 43 14.03 2.91 18.46
CA THR A 43 14.37 4.07 17.62
C THR A 43 13.11 4.70 17.04
N ILE A 44 12.56 5.66 17.77
CA ILE A 44 11.30 6.35 17.44
C ILE A 44 11.41 7.26 16.21
N ASN A 45 12.61 7.54 15.70
CA ASN A 45 12.84 8.60 14.71
C ASN A 45 12.98 8.14 13.25
N GLN A 46 12.77 6.87 12.93
CA GLN A 46 12.90 6.36 11.56
C GLN A 46 11.77 5.37 11.21
N ASP A 47 10.53 5.80 11.44
CA ASP A 47 9.34 5.03 11.09
C ASP A 47 9.06 5.10 9.58
N GLU A 48 9.91 4.49 8.77
CA GLU A 48 9.57 4.23 7.38
C GLU A 48 8.54 3.11 7.32
N SER A 49 7.42 3.39 6.71
CA SER A 49 6.41 2.37 6.43
C SER A 49 6.78 1.64 5.15
N TYR A 50 6.85 0.32 5.22
CA TYR A 50 7.01 -0.51 4.04
C TYR A 50 5.74 -0.45 3.18
N SER A 51 5.93 -0.41 1.88
CA SER A 51 4.84 -0.34 0.90
C SER A 51 4.79 -1.57 0.00
N ASP A 52 5.44 -2.66 0.39
CA ASP A 52 5.45 -3.91 -0.35
C ASP A 52 4.44 -4.92 0.20
N ILE A 53 4.05 -5.84 -0.66
CA ILE A 53 3.28 -7.02 -0.32
C ILE A 53 4.01 -8.25 -0.86
N PHE A 54 4.14 -9.27 -0.03
CA PHE A 54 4.74 -10.54 -0.39
C PHE A 54 4.07 -11.68 0.35
N TYR A 55 4.38 -12.90 -0.02
CA TYR A 55 4.05 -14.08 0.79
C TYR A 55 5.28 -14.96 0.98
N PHE A 56 5.25 -15.70 2.09
CA PHE A 56 6.14 -16.81 2.31
C PHE A 56 5.39 -18.11 1.99
N ASP A 57 5.89 -18.87 1.02
CA ASP A 57 5.37 -20.17 0.66
C ASP A 57 5.92 -21.22 1.64
N LEU A 58 5.05 -21.80 2.46
CA LEU A 58 5.44 -22.77 3.49
C LEU A 58 5.89 -24.10 2.88
N LEU A 59 5.44 -24.46 1.69
CA LEU A 59 5.82 -25.71 1.03
C LEU A 59 7.20 -25.59 0.38
N ASN A 60 7.40 -24.51 -0.40
CA ASN A 60 8.65 -24.27 -1.13
C ASN A 60 9.71 -23.58 -0.26
N LYS A 61 9.33 -23.06 0.90
CA LYS A 61 10.19 -22.32 1.85
C LYS A 61 10.87 -21.11 1.22
N GLU A 62 10.11 -20.33 0.44
CA GLU A 62 10.62 -19.16 -0.27
C GLU A 62 9.72 -17.94 -0.08
N PHE A 63 10.33 -16.75 -0.16
CA PHE A 63 9.60 -15.49 -0.21
C PHE A 63 9.35 -15.06 -1.65
N ILE A 64 8.12 -14.68 -1.95
CA ILE A 64 7.72 -14.19 -3.27
C ILE A 64 7.16 -12.78 -3.11
N ASN A 65 7.81 -11.82 -3.76
CA ASN A 65 7.36 -10.44 -3.80
C ASN A 65 6.22 -10.30 -4.82
N LEU A 66 5.07 -9.74 -4.39
CA LEU A 66 3.92 -9.49 -5.24
C LEU A 66 3.90 -8.06 -5.80
N GLY A 67 4.68 -7.15 -5.19
CA GLY A 67 4.75 -5.76 -5.64
C GLY A 67 4.47 -4.73 -4.54
N THR A 68 4.00 -3.56 -4.95
CA THR A 68 3.75 -2.42 -4.06
C THR A 68 2.27 -2.31 -3.71
N ILE A 69 1.99 -1.92 -2.48
CA ILE A 69 0.63 -1.70 -1.97
C ILE A 69 0.00 -0.50 -2.67
N ASN A 70 -1.26 -0.63 -3.04
CA ASN A 70 -2.06 0.47 -3.56
C ASN A 70 -2.13 1.63 -2.55
N SER A 71 -1.90 2.85 -3.03
CA SER A 71 -1.89 4.06 -2.19
C SER A 71 -3.20 4.32 -1.45
N LYS A 72 -4.33 3.83 -1.96
CA LYS A 72 -5.64 3.93 -1.31
C LYS A 72 -5.72 3.17 0.01
N LEU A 73 -4.83 2.19 0.22
CA LEU A 73 -4.73 1.45 1.47
C LEU A 73 -3.77 2.10 2.47
N LYS A 74 -2.92 3.06 2.05
CA LYS A 74 -1.95 3.74 2.91
C LYS A 74 -2.66 4.63 3.93
N ASN A 75 -2.92 4.11 5.12
CA ASN A 75 -3.50 4.85 6.22
C ASN A 75 -2.86 4.45 7.56
N LYS A 76 -3.07 5.29 8.57
CA LYS A 76 -2.64 5.04 9.95
C LYS A 76 -3.60 4.06 10.64
N TYR A 77 -3.56 2.78 10.26
CA TYR A 77 -4.37 1.78 10.94
C TYR A 77 -3.82 1.45 12.33
N SER A 78 -4.71 1.07 13.24
CA SER A 78 -4.30 0.38 14.45
C SER A 78 -3.71 -0.98 14.07
N LEU A 79 -2.42 -1.13 14.33
CA LEU A 79 -1.69 -2.35 14.04
C LEU A 79 -1.68 -3.32 15.23
N PHE A 80 -2.40 -3.00 16.31
CA PHE A 80 -2.44 -3.84 17.52
C PHE A 80 -3.38 -5.03 17.39
N SER A 81 -4.35 -4.96 16.47
CA SER A 81 -5.22 -6.09 16.19
C SER A 81 -5.65 -6.07 14.73
N GLN A 82 -5.75 -7.25 14.18
CA GLN A 82 -6.21 -7.49 12.82
C GLN A 82 -7.39 -8.45 12.90
N PRO A 83 -8.59 -7.94 13.25
CA PRO A 83 -9.75 -8.80 13.37
C PRO A 83 -10.03 -9.46 12.03
N LYS A 84 -10.31 -10.77 12.09
CA LYS A 84 -10.54 -11.62 10.92
C LYS A 84 -11.94 -12.21 10.96
N LEU A 85 -12.56 -12.27 9.81
CA LEU A 85 -13.79 -13.05 9.57
C LEU A 85 -13.64 -13.70 8.20
N ASP A 86 -13.68 -15.02 8.18
CA ASP A 86 -13.37 -15.83 7.00
C ASP A 86 -11.97 -15.45 6.41
N ASP A 87 -11.90 -15.19 5.11
CA ASP A 87 -10.65 -14.79 4.42
C ASP A 87 -10.38 -13.27 4.48
N ASN A 88 -11.19 -12.52 5.24
CA ASN A 88 -11.12 -11.08 5.29
C ASN A 88 -10.44 -10.57 6.57
N ILE A 89 -9.60 -9.56 6.41
CA ILE A 89 -9.03 -8.77 7.51
C ILE A 89 -9.67 -7.40 7.51
N PHE A 90 -10.04 -6.93 8.70
CA PHE A 90 -10.70 -5.65 8.90
C PHE A 90 -9.73 -4.65 9.50
N LEU A 91 -9.56 -3.51 8.84
CA LEU A 91 -8.76 -2.39 9.32
C LEU A 91 -9.68 -1.21 9.59
N ILE A 92 -9.57 -0.66 10.79
CA ILE A 92 -10.48 0.35 11.28
C ILE A 92 -9.72 1.66 11.48
N ASP A 93 -10.29 2.73 10.98
CA ASP A 93 -9.89 4.12 11.24
C ASP A 93 -11.14 4.92 11.63
N SER A 94 -10.99 6.14 12.16
CA SER A 94 -12.12 6.98 12.60
C SER A 94 -13.24 7.14 11.57
N ASP A 95 -12.86 7.32 10.31
CA ASP A 95 -13.77 7.63 9.21
C ASP A 95 -13.78 6.56 8.11
N LYS A 96 -13.12 5.42 8.35
CA LYS A 96 -12.96 4.39 7.35
C LYS A 96 -12.90 3.00 7.93
N LEU A 97 -13.57 2.08 7.25
CA LEU A 97 -13.40 0.64 7.40
C LEU A 97 -12.81 0.10 6.09
N SER A 98 -11.68 -0.59 6.18
CA SER A 98 -11.11 -1.30 5.04
C SER A 98 -11.17 -2.80 5.28
N ILE A 99 -11.66 -3.53 4.30
CA ILE A 99 -11.72 -4.99 4.29
C ILE A 99 -10.72 -5.50 3.27
N ILE A 100 -9.74 -6.25 3.72
CA ILE A 100 -8.70 -6.84 2.88
C ILE A 100 -9.00 -8.31 2.66
N ASN A 101 -9.04 -8.72 1.40
CA ASN A 101 -9.14 -10.12 1.00
C ASN A 101 -7.86 -10.55 0.28
N PHE A 102 -7.08 -11.43 0.91
CA PHE A 102 -5.82 -11.91 0.33
C PHE A 102 -6.03 -12.97 -0.76
N LYS A 103 -7.18 -13.62 -0.80
CA LYS A 103 -7.48 -14.61 -1.85
C LYS A 103 -7.68 -13.94 -3.21
N SER A 104 -8.39 -12.83 -3.22
CA SER A 104 -8.62 -12.03 -4.44
C SER A 104 -7.59 -10.92 -4.64
N LEU A 105 -6.71 -10.66 -3.68
CA LEU A 105 -5.78 -9.53 -3.64
C LEU A 105 -6.51 -8.19 -3.84
N THR A 106 -7.63 -8.03 -3.14
CA THR A 106 -8.45 -6.82 -3.20
C THR A 106 -8.63 -6.19 -1.83
N ALA A 107 -8.89 -4.90 -1.80
CA ALA A 107 -9.39 -4.19 -0.64
C ALA A 107 -10.67 -3.43 -0.98
N THR A 108 -11.57 -3.37 -0.02
CA THR A 108 -12.80 -2.59 -0.10
C THR A 108 -12.82 -1.57 1.01
N ASN A 109 -12.90 -0.31 0.66
CA ASN A 109 -13.02 0.79 1.61
C ASN A 109 -14.48 1.24 1.71
N TYR A 110 -14.93 1.46 2.92
CA TYR A 110 -16.20 2.10 3.25
C TYR A 110 -15.88 3.39 4.02
N TYR A 111 -16.42 4.52 3.56
CA TYR A 111 -16.15 5.83 4.14
C TYR A 111 -17.41 6.42 4.77
N GLN A 112 -17.26 6.90 5.98
CA GLN A 112 -18.28 7.70 6.66
C GLN A 112 -17.63 8.57 7.73
N LYS A 113 -17.96 9.83 7.77
CA LYS A 113 -17.51 10.73 8.83
C LYS A 113 -17.92 10.19 10.20
N ASN A 114 -16.96 10.08 11.11
CA ASN A 114 -17.15 9.54 12.46
C ASN A 114 -17.66 8.09 12.49
N PHE A 115 -17.28 7.26 11.52
CA PHE A 115 -17.66 5.86 11.41
C PHE A 115 -17.39 5.10 12.73
N PHE A 116 -16.19 5.29 13.27
CA PHE A 116 -15.76 4.77 14.56
C PHE A 116 -15.36 5.91 15.48
N LEU A 117 -16.32 6.74 15.84
CA LEU A 117 -16.07 7.96 16.63
C LEU A 117 -15.26 7.66 17.89
N GLY A 118 -14.14 8.38 18.03
CA GLY A 118 -13.27 8.29 19.21
C GLY A 118 -12.57 6.95 19.36
N ILE A 119 -12.42 6.14 18.30
CA ILE A 119 -11.71 4.86 18.37
C ILE A 119 -10.34 5.05 19.02
N ASP A 120 -10.06 4.25 20.04
CA ASP A 120 -8.77 4.22 20.71
C ASP A 120 -7.90 3.07 20.15
N ASN A 121 -7.05 3.42 19.20
CA ASN A 121 -6.17 2.49 18.51
C ASN A 121 -5.10 1.81 19.40
N LYS A 122 -5.05 2.15 20.69
CA LYS A 122 -4.21 1.46 21.68
C LYS A 122 -4.81 0.15 22.16
N PHE A 123 -6.10 -0.06 21.91
CA PHE A 123 -6.83 -1.26 22.32
C PHE A 123 -7.08 -2.18 21.14
N PRO A 124 -7.09 -3.51 21.40
CA PRO A 124 -7.41 -4.47 20.36
C PRO A 124 -8.85 -4.34 19.92
N THR A 125 -9.08 -4.55 18.63
CA THR A 125 -10.39 -4.80 18.05
C THR A 125 -10.54 -6.30 17.79
N PHE A 126 -11.74 -6.82 17.88
CA PHE A 126 -12.00 -8.23 17.62
C PHE A 126 -13.38 -8.45 17.01
N ILE A 127 -13.57 -9.59 16.34
CA ILE A 127 -14.86 -9.99 15.77
C ILE A 127 -15.41 -11.18 16.56
N LYS A 128 -16.70 -11.10 16.90
CA LYS A 128 -17.46 -12.22 17.45
C LYS A 128 -18.78 -12.31 16.70
N GLY A 129 -18.98 -13.43 15.99
CA GLY A 129 -20.07 -13.57 15.04
C GLY A 129 -19.96 -12.52 13.93
N GLN A 130 -21.01 -11.76 13.69
CA GLN A 130 -21.05 -10.69 12.69
C GLN A 130 -20.86 -9.30 13.31
N LYS A 131 -20.31 -9.21 14.52
CA LYS A 131 -20.09 -7.95 15.21
C LYS A 131 -18.60 -7.68 15.38
N LEU A 132 -18.18 -6.49 14.97
CA LEU A 132 -16.83 -5.95 15.16
C LEU A 132 -16.84 -5.10 16.43
N PHE A 133 -16.09 -5.50 17.44
CA PHE A 133 -15.96 -4.82 18.72
C PHE A 133 -14.73 -3.93 18.75
N TYR A 134 -14.87 -2.71 19.29
CA TYR A 134 -13.79 -1.76 19.44
C TYR A 134 -13.99 -0.90 20.70
N ILE A 135 -12.91 -0.32 21.19
CA ILE A 135 -12.94 0.62 22.30
C ILE A 135 -12.86 2.04 21.75
N SER A 136 -13.78 2.92 22.18
CA SER A 136 -13.67 4.35 21.97
C SER A 136 -13.28 5.06 23.26
N ASN A 137 -12.60 6.20 23.12
CA ASN A 137 -12.30 7.11 24.21
C ASN A 137 -12.93 8.47 23.89
N LEU A 138 -13.96 8.82 24.66
CA LEU A 138 -14.64 10.10 24.53
C LEU A 138 -14.46 10.87 25.82
N ASN A 139 -13.76 12.00 25.75
CA ASN A 139 -13.47 12.86 26.91
C ASN A 139 -12.83 12.12 28.10
N GLY A 140 -11.91 11.17 27.82
CA GLY A 140 -11.24 10.39 28.86
C GLY A 140 -12.01 9.15 29.34
N THR A 141 -13.28 9.00 28.96
CA THR A 141 -14.09 7.82 29.30
C THR A 141 -14.03 6.79 28.18
N LYS A 142 -13.78 5.54 28.55
CA LYS A 142 -13.67 4.42 27.61
C LYS A 142 -14.98 3.67 27.53
N TYR A 143 -15.38 3.39 26.28
CA TYR A 143 -16.61 2.65 25.97
C TYR A 143 -16.27 1.46 25.09
N LEU A 144 -16.85 0.29 25.40
CA LEU A 144 -16.86 -0.85 24.51
C LEU A 144 -18.03 -0.70 23.55
N ASN A 145 -17.73 -0.60 22.27
CA ASN A 145 -18.73 -0.46 21.21
C ASN A 145 -18.70 -1.68 20.30
N PHE A 146 -19.73 -1.82 19.49
CA PHE A 146 -19.72 -2.78 18.40
C PHE A 146 -20.35 -2.19 17.14
N PHE A 147 -19.93 -2.70 16.00
CA PHE A 147 -20.47 -2.42 14.69
C PHE A 147 -20.98 -3.72 14.08
N ASP A 148 -22.21 -3.72 13.56
CA ASP A 148 -22.79 -4.89 12.91
C ASP A 148 -22.33 -4.97 11.45
N LEU A 149 -21.50 -5.96 11.13
CA LEU A 149 -20.93 -6.15 9.80
C LEU A 149 -22.01 -6.45 8.72
N LYS A 150 -23.19 -6.97 9.12
CA LYS A 150 -24.30 -7.20 8.18
C LYS A 150 -24.91 -5.91 7.64
N SER A 151 -24.69 -4.80 8.33
CA SER A 151 -25.22 -3.50 7.92
C SER A 151 -24.37 -2.76 6.91
N ILE A 152 -23.14 -3.23 6.63
CA ILE A 152 -22.18 -2.54 5.77
C ILE A 152 -22.75 -2.32 4.37
N ASP A 153 -23.09 -3.39 3.67
CA ASP A 153 -23.52 -3.32 2.26
C ASP A 153 -24.86 -2.62 2.06
N LYS A 154 -25.61 -2.42 3.14
CA LYS A 154 -26.94 -1.76 3.08
C LYS A 154 -26.83 -0.24 3.20
N ASN A 155 -25.81 0.24 3.90
CA ASN A 155 -25.74 1.64 4.34
C ASN A 155 -24.57 2.42 3.74
N PHE A 156 -23.63 1.74 3.06
CA PHE A 156 -22.40 2.36 2.61
C PHE A 156 -22.06 1.95 1.17
N GLU A 157 -21.59 2.92 0.39
CA GLU A 157 -21.06 2.64 -0.95
C GLU A 157 -19.63 2.13 -0.84
N PRO A 158 -19.32 0.93 -1.37
CA PRO A 158 -17.99 0.36 -1.34
C PRO A 158 -17.10 0.92 -2.44
N GLU A 159 -15.85 1.22 -2.11
CA GLU A 159 -14.78 1.43 -3.07
C GLU A 159 -13.85 0.21 -3.08
N THR A 160 -14.00 -0.66 -4.08
CA THR A 160 -13.15 -1.84 -4.22
C THR A 160 -12.01 -1.58 -5.21
N PHE A 161 -10.79 -2.00 -4.85
CA PHE A 161 -9.60 -1.83 -5.66
C PHE A 161 -8.61 -2.98 -5.44
N SER A 162 -7.64 -3.12 -6.36
CA SER A 162 -6.53 -4.07 -6.20
C SER A 162 -5.65 -3.68 -5.02
N LEU A 163 -5.22 -4.66 -4.23
CA LEU A 163 -4.20 -4.45 -3.18
C LEU A 163 -2.87 -3.99 -3.77
N LEU A 164 -2.55 -4.46 -4.98
CA LEU A 164 -1.34 -4.08 -5.68
C LEU A 164 -1.55 -2.72 -6.36
N ALA A 165 -0.55 -1.87 -6.26
CA ALA A 165 -0.48 -0.68 -7.07
C ALA A 165 -0.44 -1.10 -8.55
N GLU A 166 -1.23 -0.43 -9.35
CA GLU A 166 -1.06 -0.55 -10.79
C GLU A 166 0.33 -0.02 -11.15
N ASP A 167 1.14 -0.84 -11.80
CA ASP A 167 2.33 -0.33 -12.46
C ASP A 167 1.89 0.80 -13.37
N LYS A 168 2.35 2.01 -13.07
CA LYS A 168 2.20 3.14 -13.99
C LYS A 168 3.03 2.80 -15.21
N LYS A 169 2.51 1.95 -16.10
CA LYS A 169 3.02 1.84 -17.46
C LYS A 169 2.95 3.27 -18.00
N ILE A 170 4.11 3.92 -18.02
CA ILE A 170 4.23 5.20 -18.72
C ILE A 170 3.77 4.87 -20.12
N SER A 171 2.60 5.40 -20.51
CA SER A 171 1.98 4.98 -21.76
C SER A 171 2.98 5.23 -22.88
N LEU A 172 3.09 4.33 -23.83
CA LEU A 172 3.94 4.47 -25.00
C LEU A 172 3.76 5.85 -25.66
N GLU A 173 2.54 6.38 -25.57
CA GLU A 173 2.15 7.72 -25.99
C GLU A 173 2.95 8.86 -25.29
N LYS A 174 3.24 8.73 -24.00
CA LYS A 174 4.06 9.73 -23.28
C LYS A 174 5.51 9.69 -23.72
N TYR A 175 6.06 8.50 -23.98
CA TYR A 175 7.41 8.37 -24.54
C TYR A 175 7.47 8.90 -25.97
N LEU A 176 6.46 8.62 -26.80
CA LEU A 176 6.34 9.19 -28.14
C LEU A 176 6.25 10.71 -28.10
N LEU A 177 5.38 11.26 -27.23
CA LEU A 177 5.21 12.71 -27.09
C LEU A 177 6.51 13.39 -26.64
N PHE A 178 7.23 12.77 -25.68
CA PHE A 178 8.51 13.27 -25.21
C PHE A 178 9.60 13.20 -26.28
N GLY A 179 9.62 12.12 -27.07
CA GLY A 179 10.51 11.95 -28.22
C GLY A 179 10.26 12.99 -29.31
N VAL A 180 8.99 13.27 -29.65
CA VAL A 180 8.60 14.32 -30.61
C VAL A 180 9.02 15.70 -30.10
N LEU A 181 8.84 15.99 -28.82
CA LEU A 181 9.24 17.26 -28.22
C LEU A 181 10.77 17.46 -28.31
N ILE A 182 11.57 16.44 -27.97
CA ILE A 182 13.03 16.51 -28.08
C ILE A 182 13.46 16.75 -29.52
N PHE A 183 12.84 15.99 -30.47
CA PHE A 183 13.13 16.13 -31.90
C PHE A 183 12.82 17.55 -32.39
N PHE A 184 11.68 18.11 -31.95
CA PHE A 184 11.28 19.48 -32.31
C PHE A 184 12.28 20.54 -31.78
N VAL A 185 12.69 20.41 -30.52
CA VAL A 185 13.70 21.31 -29.90
C VAL A 185 15.02 21.22 -30.69
N PHE A 186 15.46 20.01 -30.98
CA PHE A 186 16.69 19.79 -31.76
C PHE A 186 16.61 20.39 -33.16
N TRP A 187 15.46 20.23 -33.85
CA TRP A 187 15.21 20.81 -35.16
C TRP A 187 15.23 22.34 -35.12
N VAL A 188 14.62 22.98 -34.11
CA VAL A 188 14.67 24.42 -33.92
C VAL A 188 16.10 24.92 -33.72
N ILE A 189 16.88 24.22 -32.89
CA ILE A 189 18.30 24.57 -32.67
C ILE A 189 19.09 24.51 -33.97
N LEU A 190 18.93 23.45 -34.76
CA LEU A 190 19.61 23.32 -36.05
C LEU A 190 19.22 24.45 -37.03
N LYS A 191 17.96 24.86 -37.04
CA LYS A 191 17.48 25.98 -37.85
C LYS A 191 18.12 27.33 -37.43
N ILE A 192 18.26 27.55 -36.13
CA ILE A 192 18.92 28.78 -35.62
C ILE A 192 20.40 28.81 -36.01
N PHE A 193 21.12 27.68 -35.94
CA PHE A 193 22.52 27.62 -36.36
C PHE A 193 22.64 27.84 -37.86
N SER A 194 21.85 27.15 -38.68
CA SER A 194 21.85 27.35 -40.14
C SER A 194 21.57 28.79 -40.56
N PHE A 195 20.66 29.46 -39.84
CA PHE A 195 20.31 30.86 -40.11
C PHE A 195 21.45 31.82 -39.75
N LYS A 196 22.21 31.54 -38.65
CA LYS A 196 23.40 32.32 -38.27
C LYS A 196 24.52 32.20 -39.31
N ASP A 197 24.73 30.98 -39.85
CA ASP A 197 25.75 30.77 -40.89
C ASP A 197 25.35 31.44 -42.20
N PHE A 198 24.09 31.45 -42.55
CA PHE A 198 23.54 32.19 -43.70
C PHE A 198 23.78 33.71 -43.57
N ILE A 199 23.52 34.30 -42.40
CA ILE A 199 23.73 35.75 -42.16
C ILE A 199 25.22 36.10 -42.23
N LYS A 200 26.12 35.23 -41.67
CA LYS A 200 27.58 35.44 -41.80
C LYS A 200 28.06 35.38 -43.25
N GLY A 201 27.50 34.45 -44.05
CA GLY A 201 27.79 34.39 -45.49
C GLY A 201 27.38 35.65 -46.26
N LEU A 202 26.23 36.24 -45.93
CA LEU A 202 25.76 37.49 -46.54
C LEU A 202 26.59 38.73 -46.16
N SER A 203 27.17 38.78 -44.98
CA SER A 203 28.03 39.88 -44.53
C SER A 203 29.40 39.89 -45.20
N LEU A 204 29.84 38.79 -45.79
CA LEU A 204 31.12 38.65 -46.53
C LEU A 204 31.02 39.03 -48.01
N ILE A 205 29.80 39.26 -48.54
CA ILE A 205 29.56 39.63 -49.96
C ILE A 205 29.48 41.15 -50.15
N HIS A 206 29.51 41.95 -49.08
CA HIS A 206 29.42 43.41 -49.08
C HIS A 206 30.78 44.11 -48.73
N ILE A 207 31.94 43.56 -49.16
CA ILE A 207 33.22 44.22 -49.12
C ILE A 207 33.77 44.32 -50.54
#